data_5ec403a90ab861616e462ad3ebe5a31f
#
_entry.id   5ec403a90ab861616e462ad3ebe5a31f
#
_cell.length_a   1.000
_cell.length_b   1.000
_cell.length_c   1.000
_cell.angle_alpha   90.00
_cell.angle_beta   90.00
_cell.angle_gamma   90.00
#
_symmetry.space_group_name_H-M   'P 1'
#
loop_
_entity.id
_entity.type
_entity.pdbx_description
1 polymer ?
#
loop_
_entity_poly.entity_id
_entity_poly.type
_entity_poly.pdbx_seq_one_letter_code
_entity_poly.pdbx_strand_id
1 'polypeptide(L)'
;HVVKAAGYGGAVISRQQIVNEPVSASDPGRPDLPPAIEGARVLGLLCLRDSVKPDAAQAISELVELGISPILLSGDNTSAAEHVAAQVGIKTVIAEVLPEQKRDEVARLQEGGHVVVMIGDGVNDAAAMAQASTAGLGLAMGSGTDVAMAVADITAVNSDLSSAPRAIRISRRTLRIIKGNLFWAFFYNMLAVPLAFTGLLNPMIAAAAMAFSSVFVVLNSLRLRTAG
;
A
#
# COMPACT_ATOMS: atom_id res chain seq x y z
N HIS A 1 4.82 -4.11 7.56
CA HIS A 1 4.44 -5.05 6.51
C HIS A 1 3.39 -4.41 5.62
N VAL A 2 3.46 -4.65 4.32
CA VAL A 2 2.44 -4.23 3.35
C VAL A 2 1.73 -5.48 2.88
N VAL A 3 0.42 -5.51 3.06
CA VAL A 3 -0.43 -6.59 2.58
C VAL A 3 -1.21 -6.05 1.38
N LYS A 4 -1.07 -6.69 0.23
CA LYS A 4 -1.87 -6.39 -0.96
C LYS A 4 -2.85 -7.53 -1.17
N ALA A 5 -4.14 -7.21 -1.21
CA ALA A 5 -5.13 -8.12 -1.76
C ALA A 5 -5.14 -7.95 -3.29
N ALA A 6 -5.00 -9.05 -4.02
CA ALA A 6 -5.26 -9.05 -5.44
C ALA A 6 -6.78 -9.04 -5.64
N GLY A 7 -7.33 -7.88 -5.98
CA GLY A 7 -8.72 -7.77 -6.42
C GLY A 7 -8.83 -8.15 -7.90
N TYR A 8 -9.94 -8.74 -8.27
CA TYR A 8 -10.26 -9.05 -9.66
C TYR A 8 -10.31 -7.76 -10.49
N GLY A 9 -9.27 -7.48 -11.25
CA GLY A 9 -9.34 -6.53 -12.34
C GLY A 9 -10.17 -7.15 -13.46
N GLY A 10 -11.21 -6.46 -13.95
CA GLY A 10 -12.11 -6.96 -14.97
C GLY A 10 -11.36 -7.53 -16.17
N ALA A 11 -11.63 -8.79 -16.50
CA ALA A 11 -11.04 -9.47 -17.63
C ALA A 11 -11.48 -8.77 -18.93
N VAL A 12 -10.54 -8.14 -19.63
CA VAL A 12 -10.76 -7.72 -21.03
C VAL A 12 -10.68 -8.99 -21.86
N ILE A 13 -11.83 -9.55 -22.24
CA ILE A 13 -11.92 -10.65 -23.19
C ILE A 13 -11.54 -10.10 -24.57
N SER A 14 -10.26 -10.23 -24.91
CA SER A 14 -9.82 -10.03 -26.29
C SER A 14 -10.28 -11.22 -27.11
N ARG A 15 -11.09 -10.97 -28.12
CA ARG A 15 -11.61 -11.95 -29.09
C ARG A 15 -10.51 -12.72 -29.86
N GLN A 16 -9.24 -12.41 -29.63
CA GLN A 16 -8.09 -12.91 -30.41
C GLN A 16 -7.29 -14.06 -29.76
N GLN A 17 -7.69 -14.55 -28.59
CA GLN A 17 -6.98 -15.68 -27.91
C GLN A 17 -7.83 -16.95 -27.81
N ILE A 18 -8.56 -17.29 -28.87
CA ILE A 18 -8.96 -18.68 -29.07
C ILE A 18 -7.75 -19.37 -29.72
N VAL A 19 -6.80 -19.77 -28.91
CA VAL A 19 -5.61 -20.49 -29.40
C VAL A 19 -5.97 -21.97 -29.52
N ASN A 20 -5.93 -22.49 -30.73
CA ASN A 20 -6.03 -23.91 -31.03
C ASN A 20 -4.70 -24.67 -30.76
N GLU A 21 -3.96 -24.28 -29.72
CA GLU A 21 -2.78 -25.01 -29.31
C GLU A 21 -3.14 -26.07 -28.26
N PRO A 22 -2.63 -27.30 -28.41
CA PRO A 22 -2.83 -28.35 -27.43
C PRO A 22 -2.12 -27.91 -26.12
N VAL A 23 -2.91 -27.64 -25.07
CA VAL A 23 -2.39 -27.29 -23.75
C VAL A 23 -1.56 -28.47 -23.24
N SER A 24 -0.28 -28.25 -23.01
CA SER A 24 0.62 -29.27 -22.43
C SER A 24 0.16 -29.64 -21.03
N ALA A 25 0.20 -30.91 -20.68
CA ALA A 25 -0.17 -31.47 -19.39
C ALA A 25 0.72 -30.98 -18.23
N SER A 26 1.79 -30.24 -18.54
CA SER A 26 2.81 -29.75 -17.59
C SER A 26 2.69 -28.23 -17.27
N ASP A 27 1.60 -27.56 -17.67
CA ASP A 27 1.41 -26.14 -17.34
C ASP A 27 1.05 -25.95 -15.86
N PRO A 28 1.89 -25.32 -15.03
CA PRO A 28 1.66 -25.16 -13.60
C PRO A 28 0.49 -24.22 -13.22
N GLY A 29 -0.19 -23.64 -14.20
CA GLY A 29 -1.37 -22.81 -14.03
C GLY A 29 -2.67 -23.48 -14.46
N ARG A 30 -2.70 -24.79 -14.59
CA ARG A 30 -3.90 -25.53 -15.02
C ARG A 30 -4.94 -25.55 -13.90
N PRO A 31 -6.14 -25.01 -14.11
CA PRO A 31 -7.22 -25.19 -13.14
C PRO A 31 -7.57 -26.69 -13.04
N ASP A 32 -7.80 -27.17 -11.81
CA ASP A 32 -8.29 -28.53 -11.57
C ASP A 32 -9.60 -28.70 -12.34
N LEU A 33 -9.58 -29.59 -13.33
CA LEU A 33 -10.78 -29.89 -14.09
C LEU A 33 -11.78 -30.60 -13.17
N PRO A 34 -13.05 -30.21 -13.18
CA PRO A 34 -14.08 -30.95 -12.45
C PRO A 34 -14.11 -32.39 -12.96
N PRO A 35 -14.48 -33.37 -12.08
CA PRO A 35 -14.54 -34.78 -12.47
C PRO A 35 -15.40 -34.93 -13.71
N ALA A 36 -14.92 -35.72 -14.67
CA ALA A 36 -15.60 -35.94 -15.94
C ALA A 36 -17.02 -36.44 -15.68
N ILE A 37 -18.01 -35.71 -16.17
CA ILE A 37 -19.39 -36.19 -16.19
C ILE A 37 -19.43 -37.28 -17.25
N GLU A 38 -19.76 -38.49 -16.87
CA GLU A 38 -19.86 -39.64 -17.79
C GLU A 38 -20.83 -39.27 -18.94
N GLY A 39 -20.36 -39.37 -20.18
CA GLY A 39 -21.11 -39.02 -21.39
C GLY A 39 -20.98 -37.57 -21.87
N ALA A 40 -20.30 -36.68 -21.18
CA ALA A 40 -20.06 -35.31 -21.64
C ALA A 40 -18.86 -35.23 -22.56
N ARG A 41 -19.05 -34.62 -23.75
CA ARG A 41 -17.95 -34.33 -24.70
C ARG A 41 -17.38 -32.94 -24.39
N VAL A 42 -16.13 -32.87 -24.01
CA VAL A 42 -15.44 -31.58 -23.84
C VAL A 42 -15.33 -30.92 -25.22
N LEU A 43 -15.94 -29.74 -25.41
CA LEU A 43 -15.91 -28.98 -26.65
C LEU A 43 -14.71 -28.04 -26.74
N GLY A 44 -14.15 -27.66 -25.61
CA GLY A 44 -13.00 -26.77 -25.51
C GLY A 44 -12.71 -26.38 -24.05
N LEU A 45 -11.53 -25.83 -23.82
CA LEU A 45 -11.09 -25.28 -22.54
C LEU A 45 -10.83 -23.79 -22.74
N LEU A 46 -11.46 -22.93 -21.94
CA LEU A 46 -11.19 -21.50 -21.88
C LEU A 46 -10.33 -21.21 -20.62
N CYS A 47 -9.05 -20.90 -20.83
CA CYS A 47 -8.18 -20.45 -19.75
C CYS A 47 -8.22 -18.92 -19.66
N LEU A 48 -8.67 -18.41 -18.52
CA LEU A 48 -8.64 -16.99 -18.19
C LEU A 48 -7.49 -16.77 -17.21
N ARG A 49 -6.64 -15.78 -17.49
CA ARG A 49 -5.55 -15.38 -16.61
C ARG A 49 -5.56 -13.87 -16.48
N ASP A 50 -5.52 -13.38 -15.25
CA ASP A 50 -5.27 -11.96 -15.00
C ASP A 50 -3.81 -11.61 -15.28
N SER A 51 -3.60 -10.43 -15.87
CA SER A 51 -2.25 -9.90 -16.09
C SER A 51 -1.85 -9.01 -14.93
N VAL A 52 -0.61 -9.18 -14.46
CA VAL A 52 -0.01 -8.29 -13.47
C VAL A 52 0.15 -6.89 -14.08
N LYS A 53 -0.19 -5.84 -13.34
CA LYS A 53 -0.02 -4.46 -13.81
C LYS A 53 1.46 -4.18 -14.07
N PRO A 54 1.80 -3.42 -15.14
CA PRO A 54 3.19 -3.17 -15.54
C PRO A 54 4.04 -2.49 -14.45
N ASP A 55 3.41 -1.66 -13.61
CA ASP A 55 4.07 -0.91 -12.53
C ASP A 55 4.24 -1.72 -11.24
N ALA A 56 3.61 -2.90 -11.14
CA ALA A 56 3.53 -3.65 -9.89
C ALA A 56 4.91 -4.11 -9.38
N ALA A 57 5.74 -4.67 -10.25
CA ALA A 57 7.07 -5.15 -9.86
C ALA A 57 7.97 -3.99 -9.39
N GLN A 58 7.94 -2.85 -10.08
CA GLN A 58 8.67 -1.66 -9.67
C GLN A 58 8.18 -1.13 -8.32
N ALA A 59 6.86 -1.02 -8.13
CA ALA A 59 6.27 -0.54 -6.88
C ALA A 59 6.64 -1.45 -5.69
N ILE A 60 6.64 -2.77 -5.88
CA ILE A 60 7.08 -3.74 -4.86
C ILE A 60 8.56 -3.55 -4.52
N SER A 61 9.43 -3.39 -5.53
CA SER A 61 10.86 -3.11 -5.31
C SER A 61 11.06 -1.84 -4.48
N GLU A 62 10.37 -0.74 -4.83
CA GLU A 62 10.43 0.52 -4.09
C GLU A 62 9.94 0.38 -2.63
N LEU A 63 8.92 -0.45 -2.38
CA LEU A 63 8.47 -0.74 -1.01
C LEU A 63 9.55 -1.48 -0.21
N VAL A 64 10.22 -2.46 -0.82
CA VAL A 64 11.33 -3.18 -0.19
C VAL A 64 12.49 -2.25 0.12
N GLU A 65 12.86 -1.33 -0.79
CA GLU A 65 13.88 -0.30 -0.56
C GLU A 65 13.53 0.64 0.61
N LEU A 66 12.24 0.89 0.81
CA LEU A 66 11.75 1.66 1.95
C LEU A 66 11.75 0.87 3.28
N GLY A 67 12.25 -0.37 3.27
CA GLY A 67 12.30 -1.25 4.44
C GLY A 67 10.95 -1.87 4.80
N ILE A 68 10.06 -2.01 3.82
CA ILE A 68 8.74 -2.60 4.00
C ILE A 68 8.77 -4.02 3.45
N SER A 69 8.17 -4.96 4.16
CA SER A 69 8.04 -6.36 3.75
C SER A 69 6.68 -6.56 3.07
N PRO A 70 6.61 -6.69 1.73
CA PRO A 70 5.36 -6.93 1.04
C PRO A 70 4.88 -8.38 1.27
N ILE A 71 3.57 -8.53 1.46
CA ILE A 71 2.88 -9.81 1.58
C ILE A 71 1.76 -9.81 0.53
N LEU A 72 1.64 -10.88 -0.25
CA LEU A 72 0.50 -11.10 -1.13
C LEU A 72 -0.57 -11.86 -0.35
N LEU A 73 -1.74 -11.23 -0.19
CA LEU A 73 -2.91 -11.84 0.45
C LEU A 73 -4.01 -12.00 -0.62
N SER A 74 -4.29 -13.23 -1.02
CA SER A 74 -5.17 -13.54 -2.14
C SER A 74 -6.20 -14.61 -1.78
N GLY A 75 -7.40 -14.51 -2.39
CA GLY A 75 -8.39 -15.57 -2.37
C GLY A 75 -8.18 -16.63 -3.47
N ASP A 76 -7.20 -16.41 -4.36
CA ASP A 76 -6.87 -17.34 -5.42
C ASP A 76 -6.18 -18.60 -4.87
N ASN A 77 -6.14 -19.65 -5.70
CA ASN A 77 -5.39 -20.85 -5.34
C ASN A 77 -3.89 -20.57 -5.17
N THR A 78 -3.23 -21.39 -4.37
CA THR A 78 -1.82 -21.21 -3.98
C THR A 78 -0.91 -21.08 -5.19
N SER A 79 -1.07 -21.92 -6.23
CA SER A 79 -0.23 -21.91 -7.42
C SER A 79 -0.37 -20.60 -8.21
N ALA A 80 -1.58 -20.06 -8.36
CA ALA A 80 -1.81 -18.78 -9.04
C ALA A 80 -1.22 -17.61 -8.25
N ALA A 81 -1.42 -17.59 -6.94
CA ALA A 81 -0.89 -16.55 -6.07
C ALA A 81 0.65 -16.56 -6.04
N GLU A 82 1.29 -17.72 -5.95
CA GLU A 82 2.76 -17.87 -6.00
C GLU A 82 3.33 -17.41 -7.35
N HIS A 83 2.65 -17.73 -8.45
CA HIS A 83 3.06 -17.27 -9.77
C HIS A 83 3.05 -15.74 -9.87
N VAL A 84 1.99 -15.08 -9.41
CA VAL A 84 1.90 -13.61 -9.36
C VAL A 84 2.98 -13.04 -8.46
N ALA A 85 3.17 -13.61 -7.27
CA ALA A 85 4.17 -13.18 -6.31
C ALA A 85 5.59 -13.24 -6.89
N ALA A 86 5.92 -14.33 -7.60
CA ALA A 86 7.21 -14.49 -8.27
C ALA A 86 7.44 -13.42 -9.35
N GLN A 87 6.41 -13.08 -10.14
CA GLN A 87 6.52 -12.04 -11.16
C GLN A 87 6.81 -10.65 -10.59
N VAL A 88 6.26 -10.33 -9.41
CA VAL A 88 6.43 -9.01 -8.78
C VAL A 88 7.50 -8.98 -7.69
N GLY A 89 8.14 -10.11 -7.38
CA GLY A 89 9.20 -10.20 -6.39
C GLY A 89 8.72 -10.23 -4.93
N ILE A 90 7.49 -10.67 -4.67
CA ILE A 90 6.95 -10.88 -3.32
C ILE A 90 7.35 -12.27 -2.83
N LYS A 91 7.94 -12.35 -1.62
CA LYS A 91 8.42 -13.61 -1.03
C LYS A 91 7.38 -14.31 -0.15
N THR A 92 6.49 -13.55 0.45
CA THR A 92 5.49 -14.06 1.39
C THR A 92 4.11 -14.05 0.73
N VAL A 93 3.52 -15.23 0.60
CA VAL A 93 2.20 -15.42 -0.01
C VAL A 93 1.27 -16.07 1.01
N ILE A 94 0.07 -15.54 1.12
CA ILE A 94 -1.03 -16.11 1.89
C ILE A 94 -2.21 -16.23 0.92
N ALA A 95 -2.44 -17.44 0.44
CA ALA A 95 -3.43 -17.75 -0.59
C ALA A 95 -4.67 -18.42 -0.01
N GLU A 96 -5.71 -18.60 -0.82
CA GLU A 96 -6.96 -19.30 -0.48
C GLU A 96 -7.70 -18.68 0.71
N VAL A 97 -7.57 -17.36 0.88
CA VAL A 97 -8.10 -16.63 2.05
C VAL A 97 -9.46 -16.03 1.72
N LEU A 98 -10.48 -16.40 2.49
CA LEU A 98 -11.80 -15.79 2.40
C LEU A 98 -11.77 -14.31 2.87
N PRO A 99 -12.72 -13.46 2.45
CA PRO A 99 -12.75 -12.04 2.83
C PRO A 99 -12.66 -11.79 4.34
N GLU A 100 -13.35 -12.59 5.15
CA GLU A 100 -13.31 -12.48 6.62
C GLU A 100 -11.94 -12.87 7.17
N GLN A 101 -11.31 -13.89 6.62
CA GLN A 101 -9.99 -14.36 7.02
C GLN A 101 -8.90 -13.35 6.67
N LYS A 102 -9.09 -12.53 5.61
CA LYS A 102 -8.16 -11.43 5.30
C LYS A 102 -8.07 -10.42 6.44
N ARG A 103 -9.22 -10.09 7.06
CA ARG A 103 -9.26 -9.24 8.25
C ARG A 103 -8.50 -9.87 9.42
N ASP A 104 -8.74 -11.16 9.66
CA ASP A 104 -8.11 -11.86 10.78
C ASP A 104 -6.61 -11.99 10.60
N GLU A 105 -6.13 -12.16 9.36
CA GLU A 105 -4.71 -12.19 9.05
C GLU A 105 -4.04 -10.81 9.29
N VAL A 106 -4.71 -9.71 8.92
CA VAL A 106 -4.25 -8.36 9.26
C VAL A 106 -4.19 -8.18 10.77
N ALA A 107 -5.22 -8.61 11.51
CA ALA A 107 -5.24 -8.52 12.97
C ALA A 107 -4.10 -9.33 13.59
N ARG A 108 -3.85 -10.55 13.12
CA ARG A 108 -2.75 -11.41 13.57
C ARG A 108 -1.38 -10.76 13.39
N LEU A 109 -1.16 -10.10 12.25
CA LEU A 109 0.08 -9.36 12.01
C LEU A 109 0.23 -8.17 12.97
N GLN A 110 -0.85 -7.45 13.26
CA GLN A 110 -0.85 -6.33 14.20
C GLN A 110 -0.61 -6.79 15.64
N GLU A 111 -1.22 -7.90 16.06
CA GLU A 111 -0.95 -8.55 17.37
C GLU A 111 0.51 -8.98 17.51
N GLY A 112 1.15 -9.36 16.40
CA GLY A 112 2.59 -9.61 16.33
C GLY A 112 3.48 -8.36 16.44
N GLY A 113 2.88 -7.18 16.69
CA GLY A 113 3.60 -5.91 16.84
C GLY A 113 3.95 -5.22 15.51
N HIS A 114 3.38 -5.67 14.40
CA HIS A 114 3.64 -5.08 13.09
C HIS A 114 2.65 -3.95 12.75
N VAL A 115 3.16 -2.86 12.19
CA VAL A 115 2.33 -1.83 11.56
C VAL A 115 2.00 -2.31 10.15
N VAL A 116 0.71 -2.54 9.89
CA VAL A 116 0.22 -3.12 8.63
C VAL A 116 -0.37 -2.03 7.75
N VAL A 117 0.04 -1.98 6.49
CA VAL A 117 -0.63 -1.21 5.44
C VAL A 117 -1.37 -2.19 4.53
N MET A 118 -2.69 -2.15 4.53
CA MET A 118 -3.53 -2.95 3.65
C MET A 118 -3.86 -2.15 2.39
N ILE A 119 -3.55 -2.71 1.22
CA ILE A 119 -3.86 -2.11 -0.07
C ILE A 119 -4.88 -3.01 -0.77
N GLY A 120 -6.01 -2.44 -1.16
CA GLY A 120 -7.07 -3.17 -1.84
C GLY A 120 -7.89 -2.28 -2.75
N ASP A 121 -8.72 -2.88 -3.59
CA ASP A 121 -9.59 -2.20 -4.54
C ASP A 121 -11.05 -2.67 -4.50
N GLY A 122 -11.34 -3.75 -3.78
CA GLY A 122 -12.63 -4.40 -3.77
C GLY A 122 -13.39 -4.31 -2.44
N VAL A 123 -14.68 -4.65 -2.52
CA VAL A 123 -15.56 -4.81 -1.34
C VAL A 123 -15.00 -5.88 -0.39
N ASN A 124 -14.39 -6.93 -0.96
CA ASN A 124 -13.84 -8.05 -0.22
C ASN A 124 -12.64 -7.67 0.67
N ASP A 125 -12.01 -6.52 0.40
CA ASP A 125 -10.85 -6.02 1.13
C ASP A 125 -11.23 -4.95 2.15
N ALA A 126 -12.47 -4.43 2.11
CA ALA A 126 -12.93 -3.35 2.98
C ALA A 126 -12.77 -3.69 4.47
N ALA A 127 -13.14 -4.90 4.89
CA ALA A 127 -12.99 -5.32 6.29
C ALA A 127 -11.52 -5.42 6.72
N ALA A 128 -10.64 -5.90 5.84
CA ALA A 128 -9.20 -5.98 6.10
C ALA A 128 -8.54 -4.59 6.11
N MET A 129 -8.99 -3.66 5.25
CA MET A 129 -8.54 -2.27 5.27
C MET A 129 -8.99 -1.54 6.54
N ALA A 130 -10.25 -1.70 6.94
CA ALA A 130 -10.76 -1.15 8.21
C ALA A 130 -9.96 -1.68 9.41
N GLN A 131 -9.63 -2.98 9.42
CA GLN A 131 -8.75 -3.56 10.45
C GLN A 131 -7.35 -2.95 10.40
N ALA A 132 -6.76 -2.80 9.22
CA ALA A 132 -5.43 -2.20 9.07
C ALA A 132 -5.38 -0.77 9.64
N SER A 133 -6.44 0.01 9.43
CA SER A 133 -6.57 1.39 9.92
C SER A 133 -6.55 1.52 11.46
N THR A 134 -6.80 0.45 12.21
CA THR A 134 -6.80 0.50 13.69
C THR A 134 -5.42 0.72 14.29
N ALA A 135 -4.36 0.19 13.67
CA ALA A 135 -2.97 0.30 14.13
C ALA A 135 -1.97 0.40 12.97
N GLY A 136 -2.42 0.84 11.82
CA GLY A 136 -1.64 0.97 10.60
C GLY A 136 -2.32 1.88 9.59
N LEU A 137 -2.59 1.38 8.37
CA LEU A 137 -3.18 2.18 7.30
C LEU A 137 -3.97 1.31 6.32
N GLY A 138 -5.20 1.72 5.99
CA GLY A 138 -5.96 1.23 4.84
C GLY A 138 -5.75 2.14 3.63
N LEU A 139 -5.36 1.58 2.48
CA LEU A 139 -5.18 2.30 1.23
C LEU A 139 -6.07 1.70 0.14
N ALA A 140 -7.07 2.46 -0.30
CA ALA A 140 -7.92 2.07 -1.43
C ALA A 140 -7.31 2.52 -2.74
N MET A 141 -7.36 1.64 -3.74
CA MET A 141 -6.95 1.97 -5.12
C MET A 141 -8.05 2.74 -5.82
N GLY A 142 -7.70 3.66 -6.72
CA GLY A 142 -8.66 4.56 -7.40
C GLY A 142 -9.71 3.89 -8.29
N SER A 143 -9.51 2.61 -8.65
CA SER A 143 -10.52 1.75 -9.27
C SER A 143 -11.42 1.04 -8.25
N GLY A 144 -11.20 1.28 -6.95
CA GLY A 144 -11.92 0.63 -5.87
C GLY A 144 -13.40 1.02 -5.81
N THR A 145 -14.15 0.16 -5.13
CA THR A 145 -15.57 0.41 -4.87
C THR A 145 -15.75 1.55 -3.86
N ASP A 146 -16.91 2.22 -3.89
CA ASP A 146 -17.26 3.26 -2.92
C ASP A 146 -17.12 2.77 -1.48
N VAL A 147 -17.41 1.48 -1.23
CA VAL A 147 -17.27 0.87 0.10
C VAL A 147 -15.79 0.80 0.53
N ALA A 148 -14.90 0.39 -0.37
CA ALA A 148 -13.46 0.35 -0.08
C ALA A 148 -12.91 1.76 0.17
N MET A 149 -13.33 2.74 -0.63
CA MET A 149 -12.93 4.14 -0.46
C MET A 149 -13.46 4.76 0.84
N ALA A 150 -14.65 4.35 1.30
CA ALA A 150 -15.26 4.88 2.52
C ALA A 150 -14.56 4.40 3.81
N VAL A 151 -13.88 3.25 3.79
CA VAL A 151 -13.20 2.68 4.96
C VAL A 151 -11.69 2.87 4.95
N ALA A 152 -11.12 3.31 3.82
CA ALA A 152 -9.69 3.54 3.69
C ALA A 152 -9.28 4.90 4.27
N ASP A 153 -8.12 4.97 4.91
CA ASP A 153 -7.52 6.23 5.37
C ASP A 153 -6.99 7.07 4.21
N ILE A 154 -6.55 6.41 3.14
CA ILE A 154 -6.02 7.05 1.94
C ILE A 154 -6.68 6.40 0.71
N THR A 155 -7.13 7.23 -0.21
CA THR A 155 -7.59 6.79 -1.53
C THR A 155 -6.59 7.27 -2.59
N ALA A 156 -6.01 6.33 -3.33
CA ALA A 156 -5.18 6.64 -4.48
C ALA A 156 -6.08 7.00 -5.67
N VAL A 157 -5.91 8.18 -6.23
CA VAL A 157 -6.72 8.64 -7.39
C VAL A 157 -6.48 7.75 -8.62
N ASN A 158 -5.24 7.29 -8.78
CA ASN A 158 -4.87 6.38 -9.86
C ASN A 158 -4.88 4.93 -9.34
N SER A 159 -5.19 4.00 -10.25
CA SER A 159 -5.17 2.56 -9.95
C SER A 159 -3.75 1.96 -9.96
N ASP A 160 -2.69 2.79 -10.01
CA ASP A 160 -1.31 2.35 -10.06
C ASP A 160 -0.79 2.02 -8.67
N LEU A 161 -0.13 0.88 -8.53
CA LEU A 161 0.45 0.45 -7.27
C LEU A 161 1.60 1.39 -6.81
N SER A 162 2.23 2.11 -7.74
CA SER A 162 3.25 3.14 -7.48
C SER A 162 2.77 4.26 -6.54
N SER A 163 1.46 4.44 -6.39
CA SER A 163 0.85 5.36 -5.42
C SER A 163 1.24 5.03 -3.97
N ALA A 164 1.40 3.74 -3.63
CA ALA A 164 1.70 3.31 -2.27
C ALA A 164 3.12 3.72 -1.81
N PRO A 165 4.22 3.38 -2.51
CA PRO A 165 5.56 3.84 -2.12
C PRO A 165 5.67 5.37 -2.16
N ARG A 166 4.96 6.04 -3.06
CA ARG A 166 4.92 7.51 -3.13
C ARG A 166 4.28 8.11 -1.87
N ALA A 167 3.12 7.61 -1.45
CA ALA A 167 2.42 8.06 -0.24
C ALA A 167 3.31 7.89 1.01
N ILE A 168 3.98 6.75 1.14
CA ILE A 168 4.87 6.47 2.26
C ILE A 168 6.08 7.40 2.27
N ARG A 169 6.70 7.68 1.11
CA ARG A 169 7.82 8.64 1.00
C ARG A 169 7.40 10.05 1.42
N ILE A 170 6.25 10.51 0.92
CA ILE A 170 5.72 11.83 1.26
C ILE A 170 5.43 11.91 2.76
N SER A 171 4.77 10.92 3.34
CA SER A 171 4.46 10.85 4.77
C SER A 171 5.73 10.90 5.64
N ARG A 172 6.74 10.07 5.33
CA ARG A 172 8.03 10.07 6.06
C ARG A 172 8.75 11.42 5.95
N ARG A 173 8.71 12.05 4.78
CA ARG A 173 9.32 13.38 4.57
C ARG A 173 8.58 14.46 5.35
N THR A 174 7.25 14.44 5.31
CA THR A 174 6.39 15.36 6.07
C THR A 174 6.69 15.26 7.56
N LEU A 175 6.69 14.04 8.10
CA LEU A 175 6.99 13.82 9.52
C LEU A 175 8.40 14.31 9.91
N ARG A 176 9.39 14.14 9.05
CA ARG A 176 10.76 14.65 9.28
C ARG A 176 10.78 16.17 9.36
N ILE A 177 10.04 16.85 8.45
CA ILE A 177 9.94 18.31 8.44
C ILE A 177 9.18 18.80 9.69
N ILE A 178 8.08 18.15 10.08
CA ILE A 178 7.35 18.48 11.31
C ILE A 178 8.26 18.34 12.53
N LYS A 179 8.97 17.22 12.68
CA LYS A 179 9.90 17.00 13.79
C LYS A 179 11.02 18.04 13.81
N GLY A 180 11.56 18.42 12.64
CA GLY A 180 12.57 19.46 12.53
C GLY A 180 12.03 20.84 12.94
N ASN A 181 10.84 21.20 12.46
CA ASN A 181 10.19 22.47 12.83
C ASN A 181 9.92 22.53 14.35
N LEU A 182 9.42 21.44 14.91
CA LEU A 182 9.13 21.33 16.34
C LEU A 182 10.42 21.44 17.18
N PHE A 183 11.48 20.72 16.77
CA PHE A 183 12.78 20.81 17.43
C PHE A 183 13.30 22.26 17.48
N TRP A 184 13.31 22.96 16.36
CA TRP A 184 13.77 24.36 16.32
C TRP A 184 12.84 25.28 17.14
N ALA A 185 11.52 25.05 17.08
CA ALA A 185 10.57 25.83 17.88
C ALA A 185 10.81 25.71 19.38
N PHE A 186 11.16 24.54 19.86
CA PHE A 186 11.49 24.36 21.28
C PHE A 186 12.90 24.84 21.62
N PHE A 187 13.86 24.60 20.75
CA PHE A 187 15.26 24.87 21.02
C PHE A 187 15.54 26.33 21.34
N TYR A 188 15.04 27.27 20.54
CA TYR A 188 15.30 28.67 20.84
C TYR A 188 14.43 29.23 21.96
N ASN A 189 13.24 28.67 22.22
CA ASN A 189 12.51 29.01 23.44
C ASN A 189 13.29 28.57 24.69
N MET A 190 13.87 27.40 24.65
CA MET A 190 14.73 26.87 25.73
C MET A 190 15.98 27.73 25.94
N LEU A 191 16.57 28.30 24.88
CA LEU A 191 17.68 29.26 24.99
C LEU A 191 17.23 30.65 25.49
N ALA A 192 16.05 31.09 25.10
CA ALA A 192 15.54 32.41 25.47
C ALA A 192 15.23 32.52 26.98
N VAL A 193 14.79 31.42 27.62
CA VAL A 193 14.45 31.43 29.06
C VAL A 193 15.63 31.79 29.96
N PRO A 194 16.81 31.14 29.90
CA PRO A 194 17.96 31.55 30.71
C PRO A 194 18.49 32.96 30.37
N LEU A 195 18.41 33.39 29.09
CA LEU A 195 18.78 34.75 28.71
C LEU A 195 17.83 35.80 29.35
N ALA A 196 16.54 35.47 29.48
CA ALA A 196 15.59 36.34 30.15
C ALA A 196 15.92 36.45 31.66
N PHE A 197 16.28 35.33 32.32
CA PHE A 197 16.65 35.33 33.73
C PHE A 197 17.91 36.15 34.01
N THR A 198 18.86 36.21 33.08
CA THR A 198 20.09 36.99 33.23
C THR A 198 19.89 38.48 32.92
N GLY A 199 18.69 38.89 32.49
CA GLY A 199 18.41 40.26 32.10
C GLY A 199 19.01 40.69 30.77
N LEU A 200 19.65 39.76 30.02
CA LEU A 200 20.27 40.04 28.72
C LEU A 200 19.28 40.02 27.54
N LEU A 201 18.04 39.61 27.76
CA LEU A 201 17.04 39.54 26.73
C LEU A 201 16.44 40.94 26.42
N ASN A 202 16.85 41.50 25.29
CA ASN A 202 16.19 42.71 24.80
C ASN A 202 14.86 42.32 24.12
N PRO A 203 13.72 42.99 24.47
CA PRO A 203 12.40 42.69 23.88
C PRO A 203 12.36 42.76 22.34
N MET A 204 13.11 43.67 21.73
CA MET A 204 13.21 43.80 20.26
C MET A 204 13.90 42.57 19.64
N ILE A 205 14.94 42.05 20.29
CA ILE A 205 15.68 40.91 19.82
C ILE A 205 14.77 39.64 19.94
N ALA A 206 14.03 39.54 21.04
CA ALA A 206 13.07 38.46 21.23
C ALA A 206 11.96 38.47 20.16
N ALA A 207 11.38 39.62 19.87
CA ALA A 207 10.36 39.77 18.84
C ALA A 207 10.90 39.44 17.44
N ALA A 208 12.11 39.90 17.12
CA ALA A 208 12.76 39.57 15.84
C ALA A 208 13.05 38.07 15.72
N ALA A 209 13.52 37.41 16.78
CA ALA A 209 13.75 35.96 16.80
C ALA A 209 12.46 35.16 16.59
N MET A 210 11.35 35.56 17.21
CA MET A 210 10.02 34.95 17.01
C MET A 210 9.53 35.10 15.57
N ALA A 211 9.68 36.31 14.98
CA ALA A 211 9.30 36.54 13.57
C ALA A 211 10.13 35.68 12.62
N PHE A 212 11.45 35.62 12.84
CA PHE A 212 12.36 34.80 12.06
C PHE A 212 12.03 33.31 12.13
N SER A 213 11.68 32.84 13.30
CA SER A 213 11.20 31.46 13.52
C SER A 213 9.98 31.11 12.69
N SER A 214 8.98 31.99 12.72
CA SER A 214 7.75 31.77 11.94
C SER A 214 8.03 31.70 10.46
N VAL A 215 8.87 32.59 9.95
CA VAL A 215 9.31 32.58 8.55
C VAL A 215 10.09 31.31 8.22
N PHE A 216 10.99 30.87 9.10
CA PHE A 216 11.76 29.63 8.92
C PHE A 216 10.86 28.41 8.81
N VAL A 217 9.89 28.25 9.73
CA VAL A 217 8.92 27.14 9.71
C VAL A 217 8.13 27.11 8.41
N VAL A 218 7.66 28.28 7.95
CA VAL A 218 6.92 28.40 6.68
C VAL A 218 7.80 27.99 5.49
N LEU A 219 9.01 28.55 5.40
CA LEU A 219 9.95 28.25 4.30
C LEU A 219 10.36 26.77 4.29
N ASN A 220 10.60 26.17 5.48
CA ASN A 220 10.93 24.76 5.58
C ASN A 220 9.74 23.87 5.20
N SER A 221 8.52 24.27 5.54
CA SER A 221 7.29 23.55 5.16
C SER A 221 7.00 23.64 3.65
N LEU A 222 7.34 24.76 3.00
CA LEU A 222 7.19 24.91 1.55
C LEU A 222 8.06 23.93 0.76
N ARG A 223 9.13 23.38 1.33
CA ARG A 223 9.95 22.32 0.71
C ARG A 223 9.18 21.01 0.47
N LEU A 224 8.01 20.83 1.12
CA LEU A 224 7.10 19.71 0.83
C LEU A 224 6.45 19.85 -0.55
N ARG A 225 6.24 21.06 -1.03
CA ARG A 225 5.58 21.33 -2.31
C ARG A 225 6.35 20.74 -3.51
N THR A 226 7.66 20.58 -3.38
CA THR A 226 8.55 20.03 -4.42
C THR A 226 8.86 18.53 -4.22
N ALA A 227 8.13 17.86 -3.34
CA ALA A 227 8.40 16.49 -2.91
C ALA A 227 7.47 15.43 -3.53
N GLY A 228 6.48 15.87 -4.32
CA GLY A 228 5.50 15.01 -5.01
C GLY A 228 5.90 14.63 -6.43
#